data_e7acf1625e57ba3d9c35c7bf91026d59
#
_entry.id   e7acf1625e57ba3d9c35c7bf91026d59
#
_cell.length_a   1.000
_cell.length_b   1.000
_cell.length_c   1.000
_cell.angle_alpha   90.00
_cell.angle_beta   90.00
_cell.angle_gamma   90.00
#
_symmetry.space_group_name_H-M   'P 1'
#
loop_
_entity.id
_entity.type
_entity.pdbx_description
1 polymer ?
#
loop_
_entity_poly.entity_id
_entity_poly.type
_entity_poly.pdbx_seq_one_letter_code
_entity_poly.pdbx_strand_id
1 'polypeptide(L)'
;MRLLLLFTLLLNLPAHSAQKPNFLVIMVDDLGYSDIGCYGSEIGTPNLDRLAKNGLRFSQFYNTAKCHSSRVSLLTGQYCVAAGDVALSHAVTSAEVLRDGGYFTAMSGKWHLKKEPTDFGFDRYFGHLSGACNFFKGDNTFRLNGEPWKVPDTGFYTTVAKVDHALKFLEESRKADDPFYLYLAFNAPHAPLHALPEDYAKYKGRYDAGWDKVRDTRISKQKELGILPKNLKASPRPPHIRAWDKLVPWQQGYEINRMVTLAAMIDRVDQEIGRLISDLEKNKQLDNTFILFVSDNGACPYDRRKPLLDVEPTNGDIALADSTGWAWARNAPFRFYKQNQFEGGISTPGILHWPAGIKLKPGAVIDTPVHLIDVLPTL
;
A
#
# COMPACT_ATOMS: atom_id res chain seq x y z
N MET A 1 72.20 -25.48 15.91
CA MET A 1 70.86 -25.88 15.50
C MET A 1 69.82 -25.01 16.31
N ARG A 2 69.39 -23.89 15.71
CA ARG A 2 68.43 -22.97 16.39
C ARG A 2 67.04 -23.29 15.86
N LEU A 3 66.17 -23.74 16.75
CA LEU A 3 64.76 -24.03 16.47
C LEU A 3 63.99 -22.70 16.48
N LEU A 4 63.44 -22.27 15.33
CA LEU A 4 62.54 -21.14 15.23
C LEU A 4 61.15 -21.65 15.52
N LEU A 5 60.57 -21.28 16.67
CA LEU A 5 59.13 -21.44 16.94
C LEU A 5 58.34 -20.33 16.23
N LEU A 6 57.61 -20.70 15.19
CA LEU A 6 56.61 -19.83 14.56
C LEU A 6 55.34 -19.85 15.44
N PHE A 7 55.05 -18.74 16.12
CA PHE A 7 53.77 -18.50 16.80
C PHE A 7 52.79 -18.01 15.76
N THR A 8 51.89 -18.88 15.30
CA THR A 8 50.73 -18.47 14.48
C THR A 8 49.69 -17.83 15.37
N LEU A 9 49.61 -16.52 15.36
CA LEU A 9 48.55 -15.75 15.98
C LEU A 9 47.27 -15.96 15.17
N LEU A 10 46.39 -16.87 15.56
CA LEU A 10 45.03 -16.97 15.04
C LEU A 10 44.25 -15.74 15.50
N LEU A 11 44.20 -14.72 14.66
CA LEU A 11 43.25 -13.63 14.81
C LEU A 11 41.83 -14.22 14.65
N ASN A 12 41.19 -14.47 15.77
CA ASN A 12 39.74 -14.66 15.83
C ASN A 12 39.08 -13.32 15.45
N LEU A 13 38.90 -13.08 14.14
CA LEU A 13 37.99 -12.05 13.67
C LEU A 13 36.59 -12.54 14.09
N PRO A 14 35.84 -11.78 14.90
CA PRO A 14 34.47 -12.14 15.16
C PRO A 14 33.75 -12.22 13.80
N ALA A 15 33.25 -13.40 13.46
CA ALA A 15 32.33 -13.53 12.35
C ALA A 15 31.15 -12.58 12.69
N HIS A 16 31.14 -11.39 12.07
CA HIS A 16 29.95 -10.54 12.14
C HIS A 16 28.83 -11.35 11.46
N SER A 17 28.04 -12.03 12.26
CA SER A 17 26.75 -12.54 11.82
C SER A 17 26.03 -11.36 11.17
N ALA A 18 25.74 -11.45 9.87
CA ALA A 18 25.00 -10.42 9.19
C ALA A 18 23.71 -10.17 9.99
N GLN A 19 23.52 -8.94 10.46
CA GLN A 19 22.33 -8.58 11.22
C GLN A 19 21.09 -8.91 10.37
N LYS A 20 20.15 -9.67 10.93
CA LYS A 20 18.89 -9.98 10.26
C LYS A 20 18.22 -8.69 9.77
N PRO A 21 17.73 -8.61 8.53
CA PRO A 21 17.00 -7.43 8.08
C PRO A 21 15.66 -7.30 8.81
N ASN A 22 15.18 -6.09 8.95
CA ASN A 22 13.79 -5.85 9.29
C ASN A 22 12.92 -5.93 8.04
N PHE A 23 11.65 -6.28 8.20
CA PHE A 23 10.69 -6.35 7.11
C PHE A 23 9.50 -5.42 7.37
N LEU A 24 9.27 -4.50 6.44
CA LEU A 24 8.11 -3.62 6.39
C LEU A 24 7.34 -3.86 5.08
N VAL A 25 6.18 -4.47 5.18
CA VAL A 25 5.28 -4.66 4.03
C VAL A 25 4.12 -3.70 4.16
N ILE A 26 4.00 -2.78 3.20
CA ILE A 26 2.95 -1.76 3.15
C ILE A 26 1.98 -2.12 2.03
N MET A 27 0.72 -2.37 2.38
CA MET A 27 -0.34 -2.61 1.42
C MET A 27 -1.41 -1.53 1.52
N VAL A 28 -1.75 -0.93 0.39
CA VAL A 28 -2.88 0.00 0.26
C VAL A 28 -4.06 -0.68 -0.43
N ASP A 29 -5.26 -0.11 -0.29
CA ASP A 29 -6.52 -0.71 -0.71
C ASP A 29 -7.15 0.10 -1.85
N ASP A 30 -7.36 -0.54 -3.01
CA ASP A 30 -7.95 0.10 -4.19
C ASP A 30 -7.08 1.20 -4.87
N LEU A 31 -5.76 1.12 -4.74
CA LEU A 31 -4.87 2.07 -5.41
C LEU A 31 -4.63 1.66 -6.86
N GLY A 32 -4.92 2.55 -7.80
CA GLY A 32 -4.67 2.33 -9.23
C GLY A 32 -3.20 2.39 -9.61
N TYR A 33 -2.86 1.78 -10.74
CA TYR A 33 -1.47 1.69 -11.24
C TYR A 33 -0.78 3.05 -11.38
N SER A 34 -1.52 4.10 -11.72
CA SER A 34 -0.98 5.44 -11.96
C SER A 34 -1.28 6.45 -10.85
N ASP A 35 -1.59 6.02 -9.63
CA ASP A 35 -2.07 6.90 -8.57
C ASP A 35 -0.98 7.56 -7.73
N ILE A 36 0.29 7.20 -7.90
CA ILE A 36 1.43 7.78 -7.17
C ILE A 36 2.43 8.45 -8.11
N GLY A 37 3.17 9.44 -7.64
CA GLY A 37 4.03 10.32 -8.46
C GLY A 37 5.06 9.55 -9.28
N CYS A 38 5.77 8.59 -8.69
CA CYS A 38 6.76 7.76 -9.39
C CYS A 38 6.15 6.79 -10.42
N TYR A 39 4.81 6.70 -10.53
CA TYR A 39 4.05 6.01 -11.57
C TYR A 39 3.20 6.98 -12.42
N GLY A 40 3.52 8.27 -12.40
CA GLY A 40 2.99 9.26 -13.32
C GLY A 40 1.83 10.10 -12.81
N SER A 41 1.44 9.98 -11.54
CA SER A 41 0.38 10.79 -10.95
C SER A 41 0.77 12.26 -10.76
N GLU A 42 -0.25 13.11 -10.75
CA GLU A 42 -0.21 14.50 -10.29
C GLU A 42 -0.45 14.62 -8.77
N ILE A 43 -0.81 13.51 -8.12
CA ILE A 43 -0.99 13.46 -6.66
C ILE A 43 0.38 13.54 -5.98
N GLY A 44 0.51 14.37 -4.96
CA GLY A 44 1.75 14.52 -4.21
C GLY A 44 2.04 13.29 -3.35
N THR A 45 3.09 12.53 -3.71
CA THR A 45 3.56 11.36 -2.95
C THR A 45 5.09 11.37 -2.77
N PRO A 46 5.65 12.46 -2.17
CA PRO A 46 7.10 12.66 -2.11
C PRO A 46 7.85 11.56 -1.32
N ASN A 47 7.22 10.93 -0.34
CA ASN A 47 7.86 9.89 0.46
C ASN A 47 7.95 8.57 -0.32
N LEU A 48 6.88 8.17 -1.02
CA LEU A 48 6.91 7.02 -1.95
C LEU A 48 7.85 7.26 -3.13
N ASP A 49 7.87 8.48 -3.67
CA ASP A 49 8.78 8.87 -4.74
C ASP A 49 10.25 8.78 -4.29
N ARG A 50 10.55 9.15 -3.04
CA ARG A 50 11.87 8.99 -2.42
C ARG A 50 12.26 7.52 -2.26
N LEU A 51 11.36 6.65 -1.78
CA LEU A 51 11.59 5.22 -1.71
C LEU A 51 11.88 4.63 -3.09
N ALA A 52 11.07 5.00 -4.10
CA ALA A 52 11.24 4.55 -5.47
C ALA A 52 12.56 5.02 -6.10
N LYS A 53 12.97 6.27 -5.85
CA LYS A 53 14.22 6.84 -6.35
C LYS A 53 15.45 6.13 -5.77
N ASN A 54 15.39 5.73 -4.51
CA ASN A 54 16.48 5.08 -3.79
C ASN A 54 16.37 3.54 -3.76
N GLY A 55 15.30 2.99 -4.32
CA GLY A 55 15.00 1.57 -4.40
C GLY A 55 14.72 1.12 -5.83
N LEU A 56 13.77 0.22 -6.00
CA LEU A 56 13.33 -0.35 -7.28
C LEU A 56 11.86 -0.10 -7.50
N ARG A 57 11.44 0.07 -8.75
CA ARG A 57 10.04 0.09 -9.18
C ARG A 57 9.76 -1.09 -10.09
N PHE A 58 8.64 -1.75 -9.90
CA PHE A 58 8.20 -2.84 -10.77
C PHE A 58 7.20 -2.34 -11.80
N SER A 59 7.47 -2.55 -13.09
CA SER A 59 6.50 -2.25 -14.14
C SER A 59 5.39 -3.29 -14.23
N GLN A 60 5.61 -4.49 -13.66
CA GLN A 60 4.71 -5.64 -13.70
C GLN A 60 4.61 -6.29 -12.31
N PHE A 61 3.89 -5.65 -11.37
CA PHE A 61 3.60 -6.22 -10.05
C PHE A 61 2.13 -6.64 -10.01
N TYR A 62 1.89 -7.94 -9.82
CA TYR A 62 0.58 -8.56 -9.94
C TYR A 62 -0.07 -8.92 -8.61
N ASN A 63 -1.39 -8.87 -8.60
CA ASN A 63 -2.27 -9.26 -7.49
C ASN A 63 -3.43 -10.12 -8.01
N THR A 64 -4.42 -10.42 -7.16
CA THR A 64 -5.58 -11.27 -7.53
C THR A 64 -6.85 -10.47 -7.83
N ALA A 65 -6.72 -9.20 -8.18
CA ALA A 65 -7.81 -8.26 -8.51
C ALA A 65 -8.85 -8.02 -7.41
N LYS A 66 -8.67 -8.56 -6.21
CA LYS A 66 -9.65 -8.47 -5.13
C LYS A 66 -8.97 -8.47 -3.75
N CYS A 67 -9.42 -7.58 -2.87
CA CYS A 67 -8.74 -7.29 -1.61
C CYS A 67 -8.49 -8.50 -0.70
N HIS A 68 -9.50 -9.30 -0.36
CA HIS A 68 -9.27 -10.43 0.55
C HIS A 68 -8.36 -11.50 -0.08
N SER A 69 -8.57 -11.86 -1.36
CA SER A 69 -7.74 -12.90 -2.01
C SER A 69 -6.29 -12.45 -2.20
N SER A 70 -6.03 -11.17 -2.47
CA SER A 70 -4.68 -10.61 -2.52
C SER A 70 -3.99 -10.61 -1.16
N ARG A 71 -4.75 -10.32 -0.07
CA ARG A 71 -4.22 -10.39 1.30
C ARG A 71 -3.84 -11.83 1.69
N VAL A 72 -4.67 -12.81 1.31
CA VAL A 72 -4.32 -14.23 1.46
C VAL A 72 -3.03 -14.54 0.70
N SER A 73 -2.94 -14.15 -0.57
CA SER A 73 -1.77 -14.44 -1.41
C SER A 73 -0.49 -13.82 -0.87
N LEU A 74 -0.54 -12.56 -0.40
CA LEU A 74 0.60 -11.89 0.21
C LEU A 74 1.08 -12.59 1.47
N LEU A 75 0.15 -12.96 2.35
CA LEU A 75 0.48 -13.54 3.65
C LEU A 75 0.96 -14.99 3.58
N THR A 76 0.51 -15.75 2.57
CA THR A 76 0.70 -17.20 2.53
C THR A 76 1.60 -17.69 1.40
N GLY A 77 1.95 -16.83 0.44
CA GLY A 77 2.65 -17.26 -0.78
C GLY A 77 1.82 -18.18 -1.69
N GLN A 78 0.50 -18.25 -1.49
CA GLN A 78 -0.40 -19.14 -2.23
C GLN A 78 -1.58 -18.38 -2.82
N TYR A 79 -2.19 -18.93 -3.85
CA TYR A 79 -3.49 -18.42 -4.30
C TYR A 79 -4.59 -18.72 -3.28
N CYS A 80 -5.53 -17.80 -3.14
CA CYS A 80 -6.55 -17.79 -2.10
C CYS A 80 -7.27 -19.15 -1.92
N VAL A 81 -7.69 -19.78 -3.01
CA VAL A 81 -8.38 -21.09 -2.95
C VAL A 81 -7.44 -22.19 -2.42
N ALA A 82 -6.19 -22.20 -2.85
CA ALA A 82 -5.20 -23.18 -2.38
C ALA A 82 -4.88 -23.02 -0.89
N ALA A 83 -4.83 -21.77 -0.39
CA ALA A 83 -4.60 -21.45 1.02
C ALA A 83 -5.79 -21.81 1.94
N GLY A 84 -6.92 -22.24 1.42
CA GLY A 84 -8.14 -22.48 2.20
C GLY A 84 -9.00 -21.24 2.38
N ASP A 85 -9.00 -20.36 1.36
CA ASP A 85 -9.76 -19.13 1.30
C ASP A 85 -9.40 -18.16 2.46
N VAL A 86 -10.28 -17.25 2.80
CA VAL A 86 -10.13 -16.27 3.88
C VAL A 86 -9.96 -16.88 5.29
N ALA A 87 -10.16 -18.18 5.42
CA ALA A 87 -9.94 -18.93 6.67
C ALA A 87 -8.49 -19.37 6.85
N LEU A 88 -7.66 -19.33 5.79
CA LEU A 88 -6.25 -19.76 5.79
C LEU A 88 -6.05 -21.19 6.31
N SER A 89 -7.04 -22.08 6.06
CA SER A 89 -7.09 -23.40 6.68
C SER A 89 -6.04 -24.39 6.13
N HIS A 90 -5.38 -24.04 5.03
CA HIS A 90 -4.39 -24.90 4.34
C HIS A 90 -3.04 -24.20 4.14
N ALA A 91 -2.75 -23.17 4.94
CA ALA A 91 -1.52 -22.39 4.78
C ALA A 91 -0.95 -21.94 6.12
N VAL A 92 0.34 -21.68 6.13
CA VAL A 92 1.01 -20.87 7.16
C VAL A 92 1.21 -19.46 6.63
N THR A 93 1.27 -18.50 7.52
CA THR A 93 1.45 -17.10 7.18
C THR A 93 2.91 -16.66 7.31
N SER A 94 3.24 -15.56 6.65
CA SER A 94 4.54 -14.91 6.81
C SER A 94 4.83 -14.51 8.27
N ALA A 95 3.79 -14.16 9.04
CA ALA A 95 3.95 -13.83 10.45
C ALA A 95 4.30 -15.06 11.29
N GLU A 96 3.66 -16.22 11.06
CA GLU A 96 4.00 -17.46 11.74
C GLU A 96 5.45 -17.88 11.44
N VAL A 97 5.84 -17.87 10.16
CA VAL A 97 7.21 -18.24 9.73
C VAL A 97 8.25 -17.30 10.34
N LEU A 98 8.03 -16.00 10.29
CA LEU A 98 9.01 -15.02 10.79
C LEU A 98 9.05 -14.98 12.32
N ARG A 99 7.92 -15.19 13.01
CA ARG A 99 7.90 -15.35 14.47
C ARG A 99 8.73 -16.54 14.93
N ASP A 100 8.57 -17.68 14.25
CA ASP A 100 9.39 -18.87 14.52
C ASP A 100 10.87 -18.62 14.17
N GLY A 101 11.13 -17.71 13.22
CA GLY A 101 12.48 -17.19 12.91
C GLY A 101 13.03 -16.20 13.92
N GLY A 102 12.32 -15.87 15.01
CA GLY A 102 12.76 -14.95 16.06
C GLY A 102 12.56 -13.46 15.69
N TYR A 103 11.53 -13.15 14.93
CA TYR A 103 11.11 -11.79 14.65
C TYR A 103 9.98 -11.37 15.59
N PHE A 104 10.00 -10.12 16.03
CA PHE A 104 8.82 -9.46 16.58
C PHE A 104 7.84 -9.19 15.44
N THR A 105 6.65 -9.78 15.50
CA THR A 105 5.67 -9.70 14.41
C THR A 105 4.52 -8.79 14.77
N ALA A 106 4.25 -7.80 13.91
CA ALA A 106 3.18 -6.83 14.15
C ALA A 106 2.38 -6.54 12.87
N MET A 107 1.09 -6.29 13.06
CA MET A 107 0.22 -5.82 12.00
C MET A 107 -0.54 -4.57 12.46
N SER A 108 -0.62 -3.57 11.59
CA SER A 108 -1.49 -2.42 11.81
C SER A 108 -2.37 -2.18 10.57
N GLY A 109 -3.70 -2.27 10.75
CA GLY A 109 -4.63 -1.90 9.70
C GLY A 109 -5.75 -2.90 9.39
N LYS A 110 -6.15 -2.94 8.13
CA LYS A 110 -7.24 -3.76 7.61
C LYS A 110 -6.85 -5.23 7.51
N TRP A 111 -7.59 -6.10 8.20
CA TRP A 111 -7.44 -7.56 8.10
C TRP A 111 -8.21 -8.16 6.93
N HIS A 112 -9.53 -8.07 6.96
CA HIS A 112 -10.46 -8.55 5.93
C HIS A 112 -10.38 -10.06 5.66
N LEU A 113 -9.97 -10.85 6.65
CA LEU A 113 -9.98 -12.31 6.63
C LEU A 113 -10.81 -12.83 7.82
N LYS A 114 -10.93 -14.17 7.96
CA LYS A 114 -11.58 -14.77 9.14
C LYS A 114 -10.62 -14.80 10.33
N LYS A 115 -11.18 -14.95 11.54
CA LYS A 115 -10.45 -14.89 12.81
C LYS A 115 -9.68 -13.56 12.94
N GLU A 116 -8.68 -13.52 13.77
CA GLU A 116 -7.89 -12.31 14.06
C GLU A 116 -6.42 -12.50 13.66
N PRO A 117 -5.68 -11.42 13.37
CA PRO A 117 -4.26 -11.53 13.03
C PRO A 117 -3.42 -12.26 14.08
N THR A 118 -3.77 -12.13 15.34
CA THR A 118 -3.10 -12.82 16.48
C THR A 118 -3.24 -14.34 16.43
N ASP A 119 -4.29 -14.86 15.76
CA ASP A 119 -4.45 -16.30 15.52
C ASP A 119 -3.49 -16.82 14.43
N PHE A 120 -2.82 -15.92 13.69
CA PHE A 120 -2.00 -16.22 12.52
C PHE A 120 -0.58 -15.66 12.64
N GLY A 121 -0.02 -15.65 13.86
CA GLY A 121 1.37 -15.39 14.12
C GLY A 121 1.76 -13.94 14.36
N PHE A 122 0.84 -12.99 14.39
CA PHE A 122 1.15 -11.62 14.79
C PHE A 122 1.12 -11.47 16.32
N ASP A 123 2.23 -11.05 16.92
CA ASP A 123 2.33 -10.77 18.34
C ASP A 123 1.56 -9.51 18.74
N ARG A 124 1.45 -8.58 17.81
CA ARG A 124 0.72 -7.32 17.99
C ARG A 124 -0.20 -7.03 16.81
N TYR A 125 -1.37 -6.54 17.13
CA TYR A 125 -2.34 -6.11 16.12
C TYR A 125 -3.08 -4.85 16.55
N PHE A 126 -3.24 -3.92 15.65
CA PHE A 126 -4.20 -2.82 15.73
C PHE A 126 -4.91 -2.64 14.39
N GLY A 127 -6.23 -2.53 14.40
CA GLY A 127 -6.99 -2.23 13.19
C GLY A 127 -8.40 -2.80 13.21
N HIS A 128 -9.00 -2.93 12.03
CA HIS A 128 -10.36 -3.43 11.86
C HIS A 128 -10.39 -4.74 11.07
N LEU A 129 -11.27 -5.65 11.47
CA LEU A 129 -11.44 -6.96 10.83
C LEU A 129 -12.31 -6.89 9.57
N SER A 130 -13.10 -5.82 9.43
CA SER A 130 -14.02 -5.59 8.31
C SER A 130 -13.29 -5.28 6.99
N GLY A 131 -14.04 -5.41 5.87
CA GLY A 131 -13.55 -5.07 4.53
C GLY A 131 -13.47 -3.57 4.24
N ALA A 132 -14.22 -2.75 4.99
CA ALA A 132 -14.24 -1.29 4.88
C ALA A 132 -14.80 -0.70 6.18
N CYS A 133 -14.35 0.49 6.55
CA CYS A 133 -14.87 1.21 7.71
C CYS A 133 -14.96 2.71 7.44
N ASN A 134 -15.68 3.43 8.28
CA ASN A 134 -15.69 4.89 8.26
C ASN A 134 -14.31 5.42 8.73
N PHE A 135 -13.73 6.37 8.01
CA PHE A 135 -12.37 6.85 8.33
C PHE A 135 -12.30 7.68 9.61
N PHE A 136 -13.39 8.37 9.97
CA PHE A 136 -13.48 9.21 11.17
C PHE A 136 -14.10 8.50 12.38
N LYS A 137 -14.99 7.51 12.13
CA LYS A 137 -15.77 6.86 13.19
C LYS A 137 -15.40 5.38 13.38
N GLY A 138 -14.56 4.83 12.48
CA GLY A 138 -14.26 3.39 12.47
C GLY A 138 -15.51 2.52 12.33
N ASP A 139 -15.47 1.34 12.93
CA ASP A 139 -16.59 0.43 13.12
C ASP A 139 -16.38 -0.42 14.38
N ASN A 140 -17.33 -1.34 14.68
CA ASN A 140 -17.27 -2.21 15.85
C ASN A 140 -16.29 -3.39 15.73
N THR A 141 -15.59 -3.52 14.60
CA THR A 141 -14.60 -4.58 14.37
C THR A 141 -13.17 -4.16 14.70
N PHE A 142 -12.97 -2.94 15.22
CA PHE A 142 -11.64 -2.52 15.67
C PHE A 142 -11.16 -3.35 16.84
N ARG A 143 -9.88 -3.73 16.77
CA ARG A 143 -9.19 -4.56 17.79
C ARG A 143 -7.84 -3.96 18.15
N LEU A 144 -7.41 -4.21 19.36
CA LEU A 144 -6.03 -4.06 19.82
C LEU A 144 -5.60 -5.38 20.49
N ASN A 145 -4.70 -6.11 19.86
CA ASN A 145 -4.15 -7.39 20.33
C ASN A 145 -5.23 -8.43 20.68
N GLY A 146 -6.25 -8.58 19.81
CA GLY A 146 -7.36 -9.51 20.00
C GLY A 146 -8.55 -8.93 20.79
N GLU A 147 -8.36 -7.85 21.56
CA GLU A 147 -9.42 -7.25 22.35
C GLU A 147 -10.19 -6.16 21.58
N PRO A 148 -11.52 -6.05 21.79
CA PRO A 148 -12.31 -4.96 21.20
C PRO A 148 -11.73 -3.59 21.58
N TRP A 149 -11.52 -2.75 20.58
CA TRP A 149 -11.00 -1.41 20.80
C TRP A 149 -12.05 -0.35 20.43
N LYS A 150 -12.37 0.51 21.38
CA LYS A 150 -13.35 1.59 21.17
C LYS A 150 -12.67 2.74 20.42
N VAL A 151 -13.21 3.07 19.22
CA VAL A 151 -12.78 4.24 18.47
C VAL A 151 -13.12 5.50 19.26
N PRO A 152 -12.18 6.46 19.42
CA PRO A 152 -12.47 7.74 20.07
C PRO A 152 -13.56 8.54 19.33
N ASP A 153 -14.38 9.25 20.08
CA ASP A 153 -15.47 10.03 19.52
C ASP A 153 -14.97 11.26 18.73
N THR A 154 -13.75 11.73 18.99
CA THR A 154 -13.12 12.87 18.31
C THR A 154 -11.63 12.63 18.07
N GLY A 155 -11.06 13.35 17.09
CA GLY A 155 -9.60 13.29 16.81
C GLY A 155 -9.13 11.99 16.15
N PHE A 156 -10.05 11.11 15.77
CA PHE A 156 -9.72 9.86 15.09
C PHE A 156 -9.77 10.00 13.58
N TYR A 157 -8.74 9.51 12.91
CA TYR A 157 -8.73 9.23 11.48
C TYR A 157 -7.94 7.94 11.24
N THR A 158 -8.57 6.96 10.64
CA THR A 158 -8.05 5.58 10.62
C THR A 158 -6.66 5.45 9.99
N THR A 159 -6.33 6.25 8.96
CA THR A 159 -5.01 6.24 8.32
C THR A 159 -3.91 6.67 9.29
N VAL A 160 -4.16 7.74 10.07
CA VAL A 160 -3.24 8.25 11.11
C VAL A 160 -3.09 7.24 12.25
N ALA A 161 -4.22 6.75 12.78
CA ALA A 161 -4.23 5.83 13.92
C ALA A 161 -3.46 4.53 13.65
N LYS A 162 -3.50 4.04 12.40
CA LYS A 162 -2.72 2.86 11.99
C LYS A 162 -1.22 3.08 12.11
N VAL A 163 -0.74 4.23 11.70
CA VAL A 163 0.69 4.54 11.80
C VAL A 163 1.09 4.85 13.23
N ASP A 164 0.22 5.49 14.02
CA ASP A 164 0.48 5.71 15.45
C ASP A 164 0.70 4.38 16.20
N HIS A 165 -0.08 3.34 15.88
CA HIS A 165 0.10 2.02 16.49
C HIS A 165 1.29 1.27 15.87
N ALA A 166 1.54 1.39 14.58
CA ALA A 166 2.73 0.84 13.94
C ALA A 166 4.01 1.38 14.59
N LEU A 167 4.10 2.69 14.86
CA LEU A 167 5.23 3.31 15.54
C LEU A 167 5.41 2.80 16.98
N LYS A 168 4.31 2.57 17.72
CA LYS A 168 4.37 1.95 19.05
C LYS A 168 4.91 0.53 18.99
N PHE A 169 4.47 -0.27 18.01
CA PHE A 169 4.95 -1.64 17.83
C PHE A 169 6.44 -1.69 17.46
N LEU A 170 6.91 -0.76 16.62
CA LEU A 170 8.34 -0.63 16.34
C LEU A 170 9.15 -0.24 17.58
N GLU A 171 8.60 0.60 18.46
CA GLU A 171 9.25 0.91 19.73
C GLU A 171 9.31 -0.31 20.66
N GLU A 172 8.27 -1.15 20.69
CA GLU A 172 8.27 -2.41 21.44
C GLU A 172 9.34 -3.39 20.93
N SER A 173 9.44 -3.58 19.60
CA SER A 173 10.48 -4.40 18.96
C SER A 173 11.89 -3.93 19.34
N ARG A 174 12.14 -2.62 19.30
CA ARG A 174 13.43 -2.03 19.71
C ARG A 174 13.77 -2.27 21.18
N LYS A 175 12.77 -2.22 22.08
CA LYS A 175 12.97 -2.52 23.50
C LYS A 175 13.30 -3.99 23.77
N ALA A 176 12.80 -4.88 22.92
CA ALA A 176 13.10 -6.31 22.97
C ALA A 176 14.43 -6.68 22.28
N ASP A 177 15.03 -5.75 21.56
CA ASP A 177 16.21 -5.96 20.70
C ASP A 177 15.99 -7.02 19.60
N ASP A 178 14.75 -7.18 19.15
CA ASP A 178 14.36 -8.13 18.12
C ASP A 178 14.25 -7.45 16.74
N PRO A 179 14.61 -8.15 15.65
CA PRO A 179 14.24 -7.70 14.30
C PRO A 179 12.72 -7.75 14.15
N PHE A 180 12.15 -6.83 13.40
CA PHE A 180 10.69 -6.77 13.24
C PHE A 180 10.22 -7.23 11.85
N TYR A 181 9.03 -7.81 11.84
CA TYR A 181 8.14 -7.91 10.68
C TYR A 181 6.89 -7.08 10.95
N LEU A 182 6.72 -6.00 10.21
CA LEU A 182 5.53 -5.14 10.29
C LEU A 182 4.73 -5.20 8.98
N TYR A 183 3.49 -5.68 9.06
CA TYR A 183 2.52 -5.58 7.97
C TYR A 183 1.61 -4.38 8.21
N LEU A 184 1.83 -3.28 7.46
CA LEU A 184 1.02 -2.06 7.51
C LEU A 184 -0.02 -2.08 6.38
N ALA A 185 -1.28 -2.33 6.74
CA ALA A 185 -2.36 -2.54 5.80
C ALA A 185 -3.38 -1.40 5.85
N PHE A 186 -3.20 -0.40 5.00
CA PHE A 186 -4.14 0.70 4.89
C PHE A 186 -5.48 0.24 4.29
N ASN A 187 -6.59 0.86 4.72
CA ASN A 187 -7.86 0.79 4.02
C ASN A 187 -8.06 1.97 3.06
N ALA A 188 -7.17 2.95 3.05
CA ALA A 188 -7.14 4.03 2.06
C ALA A 188 -6.49 3.55 0.76
N PRO A 189 -6.96 4.06 -0.40
CA PRO A 189 -8.06 4.99 -0.61
C PRO A 189 -9.43 4.31 -0.89
N HIS A 190 -9.70 3.09 -0.38
CA HIS A 190 -10.98 2.39 -0.55
C HIS A 190 -12.17 3.23 -0.01
N ALA A 191 -13.29 3.19 -0.70
CA ALA A 191 -14.53 3.84 -0.20
C ALA A 191 -14.99 3.24 1.17
N PRO A 192 -15.69 4.02 2.01
CA PRO A 192 -16.23 5.36 1.76
C PRO A 192 -15.12 6.43 1.64
N LEU A 193 -15.26 7.30 0.63
CA LEU A 193 -14.25 8.34 0.43
C LEU A 193 -14.45 9.44 1.49
N HIS A 194 -13.44 9.60 2.33
CA HIS A 194 -13.34 10.59 3.40
C HIS A 194 -11.94 11.17 3.43
N ALA A 195 -11.79 12.46 3.48
CA ALA A 195 -10.50 13.13 3.55
C ALA A 195 -10.42 14.09 4.75
N LEU A 196 -9.23 14.30 5.28
CA LEU A 196 -9.01 15.38 6.23
C LEU A 196 -9.18 16.73 5.54
N PRO A 197 -9.75 17.75 6.20
CA PRO A 197 -10.04 19.05 5.57
C PRO A 197 -8.82 19.72 4.94
N GLU A 198 -7.68 19.65 5.61
CA GLU A 198 -6.42 20.23 5.14
C GLU A 198 -5.87 19.54 3.90
N ASP A 199 -6.05 18.22 3.78
CA ASP A 199 -5.62 17.48 2.58
C ASP A 199 -6.59 17.67 1.43
N TYR A 200 -7.89 17.68 1.69
CA TYR A 200 -8.92 17.97 0.70
C TYR A 200 -8.72 19.34 0.04
N ALA A 201 -8.38 20.35 0.83
CA ALA A 201 -8.16 21.71 0.33
C ALA A 201 -7.01 21.81 -0.69
N LYS A 202 -5.97 20.97 -0.58
CA LYS A 202 -4.82 20.94 -1.52
C LYS A 202 -5.20 20.60 -2.95
N TYR A 203 -6.31 19.85 -3.14
CA TYR A 203 -6.69 19.27 -4.43
C TYR A 203 -7.89 19.95 -5.08
N LYS A 204 -8.51 20.94 -4.42
CA LYS A 204 -9.59 21.75 -5.04
C LYS A 204 -9.09 22.39 -6.34
N GLY A 205 -9.90 22.29 -7.41
CA GLY A 205 -9.61 22.85 -8.73
C GLY A 205 -8.57 22.07 -9.57
N ARG A 206 -8.05 20.95 -9.10
CA ARG A 206 -7.04 20.18 -9.84
C ARG A 206 -7.62 19.21 -10.86
N TYR A 207 -8.89 18.89 -10.79
CA TYR A 207 -9.52 17.83 -11.60
C TYR A 207 -10.60 18.33 -12.56
N ASP A 208 -10.69 19.64 -12.77
CA ASP A 208 -11.68 20.28 -13.65
C ASP A 208 -11.54 19.82 -15.11
N ALA A 209 -10.32 19.48 -15.54
CA ALA A 209 -10.05 18.94 -16.88
C ALA A 209 -10.58 17.52 -17.11
N GLY A 210 -10.99 16.81 -16.04
CA GLY A 210 -11.61 15.51 -16.07
C GLY A 210 -10.71 14.33 -16.38
N TRP A 211 -11.32 13.15 -16.34
CA TRP A 211 -10.59 11.87 -16.40
C TRP A 211 -9.87 11.59 -17.72
N ASP A 212 -10.41 12.05 -18.89
CA ASP A 212 -9.74 11.83 -20.16
C ASP A 212 -8.38 12.54 -20.18
N LYS A 213 -8.35 13.82 -19.78
CA LYS A 213 -7.12 14.62 -19.74
C LYS A 213 -6.13 14.12 -18.69
N VAL A 214 -6.61 13.78 -17.49
CA VAL A 214 -5.78 13.24 -16.41
C VAL A 214 -5.12 11.94 -16.86
N ARG A 215 -5.87 11.02 -17.45
CA ARG A 215 -5.34 9.76 -17.97
C ARG A 215 -4.23 9.98 -19.02
N ASP A 216 -4.47 10.84 -19.99
CA ASP A 216 -3.49 11.13 -21.06
C ASP A 216 -2.20 11.74 -20.47
N THR A 217 -2.34 12.64 -19.51
CA THR A 217 -1.21 13.26 -18.81
C THR A 217 -0.40 12.22 -18.05
N ARG A 218 -1.06 11.32 -17.31
CA ARG A 218 -0.42 10.23 -16.56
C ARG A 218 0.34 9.27 -17.49
N ILE A 219 -0.24 8.88 -18.63
CA ILE A 219 0.40 8.02 -19.62
C ILE A 219 1.66 8.68 -20.20
N SER A 220 1.59 9.96 -20.52
CA SER A 220 2.74 10.72 -21.00
C SER A 220 3.85 10.73 -19.97
N LYS A 221 3.51 10.97 -18.70
CA LYS A 221 4.44 10.97 -17.59
C LYS A 221 5.07 9.59 -17.32
N GLN A 222 4.29 8.52 -17.42
CA GLN A 222 4.79 7.14 -17.27
C GLN A 222 5.85 6.80 -18.34
N LYS A 223 5.67 7.29 -19.58
CA LYS A 223 6.65 7.14 -20.66
C LYS A 223 7.93 7.94 -20.39
N GLU A 224 7.82 9.15 -19.87
CA GLU A 224 8.94 9.99 -19.45
C GLU A 224 9.74 9.32 -18.31
N LEU A 225 9.04 8.73 -17.34
CA LEU A 225 9.62 8.04 -16.19
C LEU A 225 10.22 6.66 -16.53
N GLY A 226 10.04 6.18 -17.77
CA GLY A 226 10.51 4.86 -18.21
C GLY A 226 9.74 3.67 -17.61
N ILE A 227 8.59 3.91 -17.00
CA ILE A 227 7.68 2.84 -16.52
C ILE A 227 7.01 2.14 -17.70
N LEU A 228 6.72 2.88 -18.76
CA LEU A 228 6.10 2.37 -19.97
C LEU A 228 7.01 2.55 -21.19
N PRO A 229 7.00 1.62 -22.14
CA PRO A 229 7.65 1.80 -23.43
C PRO A 229 7.10 3.05 -24.14
N LYS A 230 7.98 3.83 -24.77
CA LYS A 230 7.60 5.08 -25.46
C LYS A 230 6.53 4.86 -26.56
N ASN A 231 6.56 3.71 -27.22
CA ASN A 231 5.65 3.34 -28.31
C ASN A 231 4.38 2.64 -27.83
N LEU A 232 4.19 2.45 -26.51
CA LEU A 232 2.99 1.81 -25.98
C LEU A 232 1.74 2.59 -26.41
N LYS A 233 0.75 1.86 -26.92
CA LYS A 233 -0.59 2.38 -27.19
C LYS A 233 -1.48 2.05 -25.98
N ALA A 234 -1.99 3.09 -25.35
CA ALA A 234 -2.94 2.92 -24.24
C ALA A 234 -4.25 2.29 -24.71
N SER A 235 -4.93 1.57 -23.82
CA SER A 235 -6.27 1.07 -24.11
C SER A 235 -7.25 2.23 -24.32
N PRO A 236 -8.17 2.11 -25.30
CA PRO A 236 -9.21 3.12 -25.51
C PRO A 236 -10.15 3.21 -24.31
N ARG A 237 -10.88 4.34 -24.23
CA ARG A 237 -11.94 4.47 -23.22
C ARG A 237 -13.04 3.42 -23.48
N PRO A 238 -13.45 2.65 -22.46
CA PRO A 238 -14.53 1.69 -22.60
C PRO A 238 -15.85 2.37 -22.98
N PRO A 239 -16.71 1.75 -23.81
CA PRO A 239 -17.95 2.37 -24.28
C PRO A 239 -18.93 2.78 -23.18
N HIS A 240 -18.90 2.11 -22.03
CA HIS A 240 -19.76 2.42 -20.87
C HIS A 240 -19.29 3.62 -20.05
N ILE A 241 -18.07 4.13 -20.30
CA ILE A 241 -17.56 5.35 -19.67
C ILE A 241 -17.80 6.52 -20.61
N ARG A 242 -18.61 7.49 -20.18
CA ARG A 242 -18.85 8.70 -20.98
C ARG A 242 -17.59 9.53 -21.13
N ALA A 243 -17.43 10.21 -22.25
CA ALA A 243 -16.44 11.26 -22.40
C ALA A 243 -16.73 12.39 -21.39
N TRP A 244 -15.68 12.98 -20.84
CA TRP A 244 -15.83 14.04 -19.84
C TRP A 244 -16.66 15.21 -20.32
N ASP A 245 -16.47 15.63 -21.57
CA ASP A 245 -17.20 16.72 -22.23
C ASP A 245 -18.69 16.41 -22.49
N LYS A 246 -19.12 15.16 -22.32
CA LYS A 246 -20.52 14.73 -22.45
C LYS A 246 -21.26 14.65 -21.09
N LEU A 247 -20.56 14.94 -20.01
CA LEU A 247 -21.19 15.08 -18.70
C LEU A 247 -21.82 16.47 -18.57
N VAL A 248 -22.99 16.52 -17.94
CA VAL A 248 -23.60 17.80 -17.57
C VAL A 248 -22.89 18.41 -16.37
N PRO A 249 -22.97 19.74 -16.14
CA PRO A 249 -22.15 20.43 -15.13
C PRO A 249 -22.22 19.83 -13.71
N TRP A 250 -23.41 19.43 -13.24
CA TRP A 250 -23.53 18.83 -11.92
C TRP A 250 -22.86 17.45 -11.82
N GLN A 251 -22.83 16.65 -12.91
CA GLN A 251 -22.10 15.38 -12.94
C GLN A 251 -20.61 15.63 -12.89
N GLN A 252 -20.10 16.61 -13.65
CA GLN A 252 -18.69 17.00 -13.59
C GLN A 252 -18.31 17.44 -12.19
N GLY A 253 -19.10 18.31 -11.54
CA GLY A 253 -18.85 18.75 -10.16
C GLY A 253 -18.81 17.59 -9.16
N TYR A 254 -19.73 16.65 -9.28
CA TYR A 254 -19.76 15.47 -8.44
C TYR A 254 -18.53 14.57 -8.65
N GLU A 255 -18.13 14.35 -9.90
CA GLU A 255 -16.93 13.54 -10.23
C GLU A 255 -15.63 14.24 -9.80
N ILE A 256 -15.54 15.55 -9.96
CA ILE A 256 -14.40 16.35 -9.46
C ILE A 256 -14.25 16.14 -7.95
N ASN A 257 -15.33 16.26 -7.20
CA ASN A 257 -15.34 16.08 -5.75
C ASN A 257 -14.83 14.70 -5.32
N ARG A 258 -15.25 13.64 -6.01
CA ARG A 258 -14.75 12.27 -5.79
C ARG A 258 -13.23 12.18 -5.95
N MET A 259 -12.70 12.74 -7.05
CA MET A 259 -11.27 12.65 -7.32
C MET A 259 -10.45 13.53 -6.39
N VAL A 260 -10.94 14.72 -6.02
CA VAL A 260 -10.34 15.59 -5.00
C VAL A 260 -10.20 14.85 -3.67
N THR A 261 -11.29 14.22 -3.22
CA THR A 261 -11.30 13.45 -1.98
C THR A 261 -10.33 12.28 -2.02
N LEU A 262 -10.34 11.54 -3.11
CA LEU A 262 -9.48 10.38 -3.29
C LEU A 262 -8.00 10.77 -3.34
N ALA A 263 -7.65 11.84 -4.05
CA ALA A 263 -6.29 12.35 -4.10
C ALA A 263 -5.79 12.79 -2.71
N ALA A 264 -6.65 13.43 -1.93
CA ALA A 264 -6.36 13.81 -0.55
C ALA A 264 -6.13 12.59 0.36
N MET A 265 -6.88 11.50 0.16
CA MET A 265 -6.67 10.25 0.91
C MET A 265 -5.32 9.60 0.56
N ILE A 266 -4.91 9.63 -0.70
CA ILE A 266 -3.61 9.10 -1.15
C ILE A 266 -2.46 9.96 -0.62
N ASP A 267 -2.57 11.28 -0.69
CA ASP A 267 -1.61 12.22 -0.09
C ASP A 267 -1.42 11.94 1.42
N ARG A 268 -2.52 11.74 2.16
CA ARG A 268 -2.45 11.39 3.59
C ARG A 268 -1.73 10.06 3.83
N VAL A 269 -1.96 9.04 3.01
CA VAL A 269 -1.20 7.77 3.09
C VAL A 269 0.29 8.02 2.92
N ASP A 270 0.70 8.82 1.95
CA ASP A 270 2.11 9.16 1.74
C ASP A 270 2.72 9.93 2.92
N GLN A 271 2.00 10.89 3.50
CA GLN A 271 2.45 11.62 4.69
C GLN A 271 2.67 10.66 5.87
N GLU A 272 1.75 9.74 6.09
CA GLU A 272 1.86 8.76 7.18
C GLU A 272 3.00 7.76 6.95
N ILE A 273 3.23 7.32 5.72
CA ILE A 273 4.42 6.55 5.35
C ILE A 273 5.69 7.37 5.62
N GLY A 274 5.67 8.67 5.34
CA GLY A 274 6.78 9.58 5.65
C GLY A 274 7.13 9.63 7.13
N ARG A 275 6.13 9.62 8.02
CA ARG A 275 6.34 9.54 9.47
C ARG A 275 7.05 8.25 9.87
N LEU A 276 6.61 7.12 9.30
CA LEU A 276 7.21 5.81 9.58
C LEU A 276 8.66 5.73 9.09
N ILE A 277 8.93 6.20 7.86
CA ILE A 277 10.29 6.25 7.31
C ILE A 277 11.20 7.14 8.17
N SER A 278 10.71 8.29 8.62
CA SER A 278 11.46 9.21 9.50
C SER A 278 11.79 8.57 10.86
N ASP A 279 10.89 7.74 11.41
CA ASP A 279 11.19 6.97 12.63
C ASP A 279 12.29 5.94 12.39
N LEU A 280 12.24 5.20 11.28
CA LEU A 280 13.28 4.23 10.92
C LEU A 280 14.64 4.92 10.68
N GLU A 281 14.67 6.08 10.05
CA GLU A 281 15.90 6.88 9.86
C GLU A 281 16.48 7.34 11.19
N LYS A 282 15.65 7.93 12.04
CA LYS A 282 16.05 8.40 13.38
C LYS A 282 16.68 7.29 14.23
N ASN A 283 16.14 6.09 14.11
CA ASN A 283 16.60 4.92 14.85
C ASN A 283 17.67 4.10 14.10
N LYS A 284 18.20 4.59 12.97
CA LYS A 284 19.25 3.93 12.15
C LYS A 284 18.85 2.53 11.66
N GLN A 285 17.56 2.29 11.47
CA GLN A 285 17.02 1.01 11.01
C GLN A 285 16.71 0.98 9.52
N LEU A 286 16.58 2.16 8.86
CA LEU A 286 16.12 2.24 7.46
C LEU A 286 16.99 1.45 6.49
N ASP A 287 18.32 1.54 6.62
CA ASP A 287 19.26 0.89 5.68
C ASP A 287 19.13 -0.63 5.67
N ASN A 288 18.87 -1.25 6.85
CA ASN A 288 18.66 -2.69 6.99
C ASN A 288 17.18 -3.06 7.15
N THR A 289 16.27 -2.28 6.58
CA THR A 289 14.84 -2.59 6.49
C THR A 289 14.46 -2.82 5.03
N PHE A 290 13.99 -4.04 4.75
CA PHE A 290 13.30 -4.37 3.50
C PHE A 290 11.91 -3.74 3.53
N ILE A 291 11.66 -2.74 2.68
CA ILE A 291 10.37 -2.05 2.57
C ILE A 291 9.75 -2.39 1.22
N LEU A 292 8.61 -3.07 1.24
CA LEU A 292 7.80 -3.36 0.07
C LEU A 292 6.49 -2.58 0.14
N PHE A 293 6.21 -1.75 -0.87
CA PHE A 293 4.94 -1.05 -1.05
C PHE A 293 4.18 -1.63 -2.23
N VAL A 294 2.91 -2.01 -2.01
CA VAL A 294 2.02 -2.62 -3.02
C VAL A 294 0.56 -2.22 -2.81
N SER A 295 -0.30 -2.48 -3.80
CA SER A 295 -1.76 -2.43 -3.66
C SER A 295 -2.38 -3.81 -3.79
N ASP A 296 -3.51 -4.03 -3.13
CA ASP A 296 -4.22 -5.31 -3.17
C ASP A 296 -5.03 -5.56 -4.45
N ASN A 297 -5.38 -4.52 -5.18
CA ASN A 297 -6.00 -4.58 -6.51
C ASN A 297 -5.94 -3.20 -7.18
N GLY A 298 -6.28 -3.14 -8.45
CA GLY A 298 -6.44 -1.88 -9.16
C GLY A 298 -7.58 -1.02 -8.61
N ALA A 299 -7.66 0.23 -9.09
CA ALA A 299 -8.66 1.20 -8.66
C ALA A 299 -10.09 0.65 -8.69
N CYS A 300 -10.90 1.04 -7.73
CA CYS A 300 -12.29 0.59 -7.57
C CYS A 300 -13.24 1.38 -8.49
N PRO A 301 -14.14 0.71 -9.24
CA PRO A 301 -15.09 1.37 -10.13
C PRO A 301 -16.47 1.59 -9.51
N TYR A 302 -16.71 1.21 -8.25
CA TYR A 302 -18.06 1.00 -7.75
C TYR A 302 -18.76 2.27 -7.31
N ASP A 303 -19.66 2.78 -8.16
CA ASP A 303 -20.59 3.84 -7.83
C ASP A 303 -21.82 3.27 -7.10
N ARG A 304 -21.69 3.10 -5.79
CA ARG A 304 -22.72 2.44 -4.94
C ARG A 304 -23.55 3.42 -4.11
N ARG A 305 -23.41 4.73 -4.30
CA ARG A 305 -24.11 5.76 -3.52
C ARG A 305 -24.85 6.71 -4.42
N LYS A 306 -25.96 7.23 -3.92
CA LYS A 306 -26.63 8.35 -4.60
C LYS A 306 -25.72 9.56 -4.64
N PRO A 307 -25.71 10.33 -5.73
CA PRO A 307 -24.95 11.57 -5.81
C PRO A 307 -25.28 12.53 -4.66
N LEU A 308 -24.25 13.04 -4.01
CA LEU A 308 -24.34 14.11 -3.03
C LEU A 308 -23.65 15.34 -3.64
N LEU A 309 -24.42 16.39 -3.88
CA LEU A 309 -23.92 17.60 -4.50
C LEU A 309 -23.55 18.62 -3.42
N ASP A 310 -22.60 19.49 -3.72
CA ASP A 310 -22.17 20.61 -2.87
C ASP A 310 -21.79 20.22 -1.44
N VAL A 311 -21.13 19.04 -1.31
CA VAL A 311 -20.68 18.51 -0.03
C VAL A 311 -19.16 18.31 -0.02
N GLU A 312 -18.55 18.45 1.13
CA GLU A 312 -17.15 18.09 1.38
C GLU A 312 -17.11 16.88 2.33
N PRO A 313 -16.60 15.72 1.89
CA PRO A 313 -16.56 14.50 2.73
C PRO A 313 -15.36 14.56 3.70
N THR A 314 -15.33 15.59 4.52
CA THR A 314 -14.26 15.93 5.48
C THR A 314 -14.62 15.65 6.93
N ASN A 315 -15.69 14.87 7.12
CA ASN A 315 -16.14 14.37 8.42
C ASN A 315 -16.75 12.96 8.24
N GLY A 316 -17.09 12.31 9.33
CA GLY A 316 -17.64 10.95 9.30
C GLY A 316 -19.12 10.83 8.92
N ASP A 317 -19.81 11.94 8.65
CA ASP A 317 -21.26 11.94 8.32
C ASP A 317 -21.51 11.89 6.82
N ILE A 318 -20.59 12.46 6.03
CA ILE A 318 -20.69 12.56 4.58
C ILE A 318 -19.60 11.69 3.95
N ALA A 319 -20.01 10.81 3.05
CA ALA A 319 -19.11 9.92 2.34
C ALA A 319 -19.45 9.81 0.87
N LEU A 320 -18.46 9.82 0.01
CA LEU A 320 -18.60 9.56 -1.42
C LEU A 320 -18.25 8.11 -1.75
N ALA A 321 -18.74 7.63 -2.89
CA ALA A 321 -18.35 6.35 -3.46
C ALA A 321 -17.28 6.54 -4.53
N ASP A 322 -16.67 5.43 -4.97
CA ASP A 322 -15.77 5.40 -6.13
C ASP A 322 -16.50 5.76 -7.44
N SER A 323 -15.72 5.97 -8.48
CA SER A 323 -16.20 6.31 -9.82
C SER A 323 -15.58 5.42 -10.89
N THR A 324 -16.40 4.89 -11.78
CA THR A 324 -15.93 4.07 -12.91
C THR A 324 -15.03 4.88 -13.86
N GLY A 325 -15.36 6.15 -14.13
CA GLY A 325 -14.55 7.02 -14.98
C GLY A 325 -13.18 7.29 -14.37
N TRP A 326 -13.13 7.63 -13.11
CA TRP A 326 -11.88 7.83 -12.40
C TRP A 326 -11.11 6.53 -12.21
N ALA A 327 -11.76 5.39 -11.96
CA ALA A 327 -11.07 4.11 -11.88
C ALA A 327 -10.33 3.76 -13.16
N TRP A 328 -10.92 4.05 -14.33
CA TRP A 328 -10.24 3.89 -15.60
C TRP A 328 -9.04 4.84 -15.77
N ALA A 329 -9.17 6.10 -15.37
CA ALA A 329 -8.06 7.05 -15.42
C ALA A 329 -6.92 6.66 -14.48
N ARG A 330 -7.26 6.21 -13.27
CA ARG A 330 -6.34 5.81 -12.21
C ARG A 330 -5.54 4.55 -12.55
N ASN A 331 -6.09 3.67 -13.39
CA ASN A 331 -5.40 2.48 -13.89
C ASN A 331 -4.66 2.69 -15.22
N ALA A 332 -4.37 3.94 -15.58
CA ALA A 332 -3.61 4.22 -16.81
C ALA A 332 -2.28 3.46 -16.83
N PRO A 333 -1.90 2.82 -17.95
CA PRO A 333 -2.49 2.84 -19.29
C PRO A 333 -3.52 1.73 -19.54
N PHE A 334 -3.79 0.91 -18.53
CA PHE A 334 -4.53 -0.35 -18.66
C PHE A 334 -6.02 -0.16 -18.84
N ARG A 335 -6.69 -1.23 -19.28
CA ARG A 335 -8.15 -1.29 -19.36
C ARG A 335 -8.72 -1.98 -18.12
N PHE A 336 -9.94 -1.60 -17.77
CA PHE A 336 -10.67 -2.09 -16.61
C PHE A 336 -10.02 -1.75 -15.25
N TYR A 337 -10.41 -2.45 -14.18
CA TYR A 337 -10.18 -2.08 -12.81
C TYR A 337 -10.48 -3.28 -11.86
N LYS A 338 -10.48 -3.05 -10.57
CA LYS A 338 -10.80 -4.03 -9.51
C LYS A 338 -11.84 -5.07 -9.94
N GLN A 339 -11.64 -6.33 -9.55
CA GLN A 339 -12.46 -7.50 -9.88
C GLN A 339 -12.49 -7.90 -11.37
N ASN A 340 -11.59 -7.35 -12.17
CA ASN A 340 -11.37 -7.79 -13.55
C ASN A 340 -9.99 -8.46 -13.68
N GLN A 341 -9.92 -9.49 -14.49
CA GLN A 341 -8.67 -10.22 -14.79
C GLN A 341 -7.80 -9.52 -15.85
N PHE A 342 -8.13 -8.29 -16.23
CA PHE A 342 -7.32 -7.45 -17.09
C PHE A 342 -6.31 -6.66 -16.26
N GLU A 343 -5.26 -6.17 -16.92
CA GLU A 343 -4.16 -5.44 -16.27
C GLU A 343 -4.63 -4.34 -15.30
N GLY A 344 -5.69 -3.59 -15.62
CA GLY A 344 -6.23 -2.57 -14.72
C GLY A 344 -6.81 -3.12 -13.41
N GLY A 345 -7.08 -4.43 -13.33
CA GLY A 345 -7.51 -5.08 -12.09
C GLY A 345 -6.37 -5.75 -11.33
N ILE A 346 -5.42 -6.36 -12.05
CA ILE A 346 -4.38 -7.23 -11.49
C ILE A 346 -3.00 -6.60 -11.39
N SER A 347 -2.71 -5.52 -12.14
CA SER A 347 -1.41 -4.84 -12.15
C SER A 347 -1.47 -3.54 -11.37
N THR A 348 -0.61 -3.39 -10.38
CA THR A 348 -0.56 -2.24 -9.46
C THR A 348 0.88 -1.77 -9.24
N PRO A 349 1.11 -0.56 -8.68
CA PRO A 349 2.46 -0.13 -8.36
C PRO A 349 3.12 -1.08 -7.37
N GLY A 350 4.41 -1.34 -7.58
CA GLY A 350 5.26 -2.04 -6.63
C GLY A 350 6.58 -1.29 -6.43
N ILE A 351 6.93 -0.97 -5.19
CA ILE A 351 8.19 -0.33 -4.83
C ILE A 351 8.91 -1.21 -3.82
N LEU A 352 10.19 -1.48 -4.07
CA LEU A 352 11.06 -2.18 -3.13
C LEU A 352 12.24 -1.28 -2.76
N HIS A 353 12.41 -1.03 -1.47
CA HIS A 353 13.53 -0.27 -0.93
C HIS A 353 14.24 -1.09 0.16
N TRP A 354 15.53 -1.36 -0.05
CA TRP A 354 16.38 -2.05 0.94
C TRP A 354 17.85 -1.78 0.63
N PRO A 355 18.43 -0.68 1.08
CA PRO A 355 19.79 -0.26 0.74
C PRO A 355 20.87 -1.32 1.05
N ALA A 356 20.77 -1.98 2.21
CA ALA A 356 21.77 -3.00 2.60
C ALA A 356 21.73 -4.27 1.72
N GLY A 357 20.55 -4.63 1.19
CA GLY A 357 20.36 -5.90 0.47
C GLY A 357 20.33 -5.78 -1.05
N ILE A 358 19.80 -4.67 -1.60
CA ILE A 358 19.66 -4.49 -3.05
C ILE A 358 21.01 -4.12 -3.67
N LYS A 359 21.45 -4.91 -4.66
CA LYS A 359 22.68 -4.67 -5.42
C LYS A 359 22.45 -3.97 -6.77
N LEU A 360 21.18 -3.80 -7.17
CA LEU A 360 20.80 -3.12 -8.40
C LEU A 360 20.91 -1.60 -8.23
N LYS A 361 21.03 -0.90 -9.37
CA LYS A 361 21.11 0.55 -9.39
C LYS A 361 19.84 1.17 -8.77
N PRO A 362 19.94 2.06 -7.79
CA PRO A 362 18.81 2.78 -7.24
C PRO A 362 17.98 3.50 -8.32
N GLY A 363 16.67 3.47 -8.18
CA GLY A 363 15.72 4.04 -9.14
C GLY A 363 15.47 3.19 -10.38
N ALA A 364 16.07 2.00 -10.48
CA ALA A 364 15.82 1.10 -11.61
C ALA A 364 14.34 0.67 -11.70
N VAL A 365 13.90 0.45 -12.95
CA VAL A 365 12.61 -0.17 -13.25
C VAL A 365 12.86 -1.63 -13.59
N ILE A 366 12.16 -2.52 -12.90
CA ILE A 366 12.23 -3.98 -13.09
C ILE A 366 11.00 -4.39 -13.90
N ASP A 367 11.25 -5.01 -15.05
CA ASP A 367 10.22 -5.48 -15.98
C ASP A 367 9.90 -6.98 -15.84
N THR A 368 10.63 -7.68 -14.96
CA THR A 368 10.30 -9.07 -14.61
C THR A 368 8.97 -9.10 -13.86
N PRO A 369 8.00 -9.94 -14.29
CA PRO A 369 6.76 -10.11 -13.58
C PRO A 369 6.97 -10.62 -12.15
N VAL A 370 6.32 -9.98 -11.19
CA VAL A 370 6.29 -10.35 -9.77
C VAL A 370 4.84 -10.40 -9.31
N HIS A 371 4.50 -11.35 -8.46
CA HIS A 371 3.14 -11.50 -7.92
C HIS A 371 3.16 -11.49 -6.38
N LEU A 372 2.05 -11.17 -5.76
CA LEU A 372 1.92 -11.18 -4.29
C LEU A 372 2.27 -12.54 -3.64
N ILE A 373 2.11 -13.66 -4.38
CA ILE A 373 2.54 -14.98 -3.88
C ILE A 373 4.06 -15.11 -3.73
N ASP A 374 4.83 -14.27 -4.40
CA ASP A 374 6.31 -14.28 -4.32
C ASP A 374 6.83 -13.59 -3.06
N VAL A 375 5.96 -12.90 -2.30
CA VAL A 375 6.37 -12.11 -1.13
C VAL A 375 6.84 -13.02 0.01
N LEU A 376 6.03 -13.99 0.45
CA LEU A 376 6.43 -14.89 1.55
C LEU A 376 7.76 -15.62 1.26
N PRO A 377 7.97 -16.26 0.09
CA PRO A 377 9.24 -16.94 -0.18
C PRO A 377 10.44 -15.98 -0.34
N THR A 378 10.19 -14.68 -0.48
CA THR A 378 11.25 -13.66 -0.55
C THR A 378 11.70 -13.20 0.85
N LEU A 379 10.78 -13.13 1.80
CA LEU A 379 11.08 -12.76 3.19
C LEU A 379 11.84 -13.86 3.93
#